data_00c6ef9871cf2842d4c0c75a4b5b80af
#
_entry.id   00c6ef9871cf2842d4c0c75a4b5b80af
#
_cell.length_a   1.000
_cell.length_b   1.000
_cell.length_c   1.000
_cell.angle_alpha   90.00
_cell.angle_beta   90.00
_cell.angle_gamma   90.00
#
_symmetry.space_group_name_H-M   'P 1'
#
loop_
_entity.id
_entity.type
_entity.pdbx_description
1 polymer ?
#
loop_
_entity_poly.entity_id
_entity_poly.type
_entity_poly.pdbx_seq_one_letter_code
_entity_poly.pdbx_strand_id
1 'polypeptide(L)'
;YKMSVHAFDLDLGFLKEFGGSSGTRMDGAKEAIKAIVTDSSLTAGVNFGYAYWSSGGAGFRSWSGNITTGRANPCNSRACLKVRAHKQGASRINQIIGSLNPGGGTNADDWARIAEDYYLSSSYSPIDKNLSCQNSYILVIGDGDWYNHSRAQSRVVKLLNKHKIKTFTVAFGGGLSSNGIRNFRRMAQAGGTNDVIIANTTASLKSQLKAAISQVIASKISFTAPAITATI
;
A
#
# COMPACT_ATOMS: atom_id res chain seq x y z
N TYR A 1 15.23 -4.96 6.29
CA TYR A 1 14.01 -4.17 6.47
C TYR A 1 12.96 -4.63 5.48
N LYS A 2 11.71 -4.79 5.91
CA LYS A 2 10.62 -5.19 5.02
C LYS A 2 9.52 -4.14 5.11
N MET A 3 9.28 -3.44 4.02
CA MET A 3 8.14 -2.56 3.83
C MET A 3 7.20 -3.20 2.83
N SER A 4 5.93 -3.27 3.17
CA SER A 4 4.91 -3.75 2.25
C SER A 4 4.04 -2.57 1.84
N VAL A 5 4.07 -2.25 0.56
CA VAL A 5 3.13 -1.32 -0.06
C VAL A 5 1.99 -2.16 -0.61
N HIS A 6 0.83 -2.05 -0.02
CA HIS A 6 -0.33 -2.84 -0.40
C HIS A 6 -1.47 -1.95 -0.84
N ALA A 7 -2.10 -2.40 -1.87
CA ALA A 7 -3.43 -2.05 -2.32
C ALA A 7 -3.57 -0.69 -3.01
N PHE A 8 -3.89 -0.77 -4.28
CA PHE A 8 -4.35 0.35 -5.08
C PHE A 8 -5.75 0.02 -5.61
N ASP A 9 -6.72 0.86 -5.27
CA ASP A 9 -8.03 0.85 -5.89
C ASP A 9 -8.15 2.08 -6.77
N LEU A 10 -8.55 1.86 -8.00
CA LEU A 10 -8.80 2.94 -8.95
C LEU A 10 -10.08 2.61 -9.70
N ASP A 11 -11.17 3.18 -9.22
CA ASP A 11 -12.46 3.12 -9.90
C ASP A 11 -12.56 4.23 -10.95
N LEU A 12 -12.91 3.86 -12.18
CA LEU A 12 -13.17 4.78 -13.27
C LEU A 12 -14.65 5.17 -13.32
N GLY A 13 -15.08 5.94 -12.35
CA GLY A 13 -16.27 6.72 -12.48
C GLY A 13 -15.92 8.15 -12.92
N PHE A 14 -16.10 8.46 -14.21
CA PHE A 14 -16.00 9.78 -14.82
C PHE A 14 -14.59 10.35 -15.11
N LEU A 15 -14.27 10.33 -16.39
CA LEU A 15 -13.30 11.19 -17.04
C LEU A 15 -13.59 12.67 -16.73
N LYS A 16 -12.72 13.29 -15.96
CA LYS A 16 -12.53 14.72 -15.99
C LYS A 16 -11.04 15.00 -16.13
N GLU A 17 -10.71 15.63 -17.23
CA GLU A 17 -9.36 16.03 -17.59
C GLU A 17 -8.70 16.81 -16.45
N PHE A 18 -7.58 16.29 -15.97
CA PHE A 18 -6.64 17.09 -15.20
C PHE A 18 -5.58 17.61 -16.16
N GLY A 19 -5.48 18.92 -16.26
CA GLY A 19 -4.58 19.58 -17.17
C GLY A 19 -3.13 19.11 -17.02
N GLY A 20 -2.54 18.66 -18.12
CA GLY A 20 -1.10 18.49 -18.26
C GLY A 20 -0.59 17.11 -18.68
N SER A 21 -1.36 16.04 -18.61
CA SER A 21 -1.03 14.77 -19.28
C SER A 21 -2.32 14.02 -19.62
N SER A 22 -2.41 13.53 -20.83
CA SER A 22 -3.54 12.76 -21.37
C SER A 22 -3.53 11.34 -20.77
N GLY A 23 -3.96 11.20 -19.51
CA GLY A 23 -3.97 9.89 -18.83
C GLY A 23 -5.09 9.80 -17.79
N THR A 24 -5.53 8.58 -17.54
CA THR A 24 -6.51 8.27 -16.50
C THR A 24 -5.89 8.39 -15.10
N ARG A 25 -6.71 8.44 -14.03
CA ARG A 25 -6.20 8.37 -12.65
C ARG A 25 -5.36 7.10 -12.43
N MET A 26 -5.74 5.98 -13.07
CA MET A 26 -4.97 4.74 -13.05
C MET A 26 -3.57 4.95 -13.64
N ASP A 27 -3.44 5.66 -14.75
CA ASP A 27 -2.14 5.91 -15.37
C ASP A 27 -1.27 6.79 -14.48
N GLY A 28 -1.87 7.81 -13.86
CA GLY A 28 -1.18 8.65 -12.88
C GLY A 28 -0.68 7.86 -11.67
N ALA A 29 -1.49 6.96 -11.13
CA ALA A 29 -1.08 6.08 -10.03
C ALA A 29 0.01 5.09 -10.45
N LYS A 30 -0.11 4.46 -11.63
CA LYS A 30 0.93 3.59 -12.19
C LYS A 30 2.26 4.33 -12.35
N GLU A 31 2.20 5.54 -12.86
CA GLU A 31 3.39 6.39 -13.03
C GLU A 31 4.03 6.75 -11.68
N ALA A 32 3.22 7.13 -10.69
CA ALA A 32 3.71 7.43 -9.36
C ALA A 32 4.35 6.21 -8.69
N ILE A 33 3.72 5.03 -8.78
CA ILE A 33 4.26 3.79 -8.23
C ILE A 33 5.56 3.41 -8.94
N LYS A 34 5.61 3.49 -10.28
CA LYS A 34 6.85 3.26 -11.04
C LYS A 34 7.99 4.14 -10.56
N ALA A 35 7.72 5.44 -10.37
CA ALA A 35 8.73 6.36 -9.89
C ALA A 35 9.29 5.96 -8.52
N ILE A 36 8.45 5.43 -7.62
CA ILE A 36 8.88 4.95 -6.30
C ILE A 36 9.72 3.68 -6.41
N VAL A 37 9.22 2.67 -7.13
CA VAL A 37 9.89 1.34 -7.18
C VAL A 37 11.14 1.31 -8.06
N THR A 38 11.41 2.37 -8.81
CA THR A 38 12.65 2.56 -9.58
C THR A 38 13.63 3.53 -8.93
N ASP A 39 13.24 4.22 -7.85
CA ASP A 39 14.12 5.11 -7.10
C ASP A 39 14.99 4.29 -6.13
N SER A 40 16.27 4.18 -6.43
CA SER A 40 17.23 3.41 -5.62
C SER A 40 17.35 3.92 -4.19
N SER A 41 17.15 5.22 -3.95
CA SER A 41 17.18 5.80 -2.61
C SER A 41 16.01 5.36 -1.74
N LEU A 42 14.89 4.95 -2.35
CA LEU A 42 13.70 4.46 -1.66
C LEU A 42 13.65 2.93 -1.59
N THR A 43 14.31 2.23 -2.52
CA THR A 43 14.23 0.76 -2.59
C THR A 43 15.37 0.07 -1.87
N ALA A 44 16.47 0.78 -1.56
CA ALA A 44 17.58 0.23 -0.80
C ALA A 44 17.15 -0.23 0.58
N GLY A 45 17.29 -1.53 0.87
CA GLY A 45 16.93 -2.11 2.18
C GLY A 45 15.43 -2.23 2.47
N VAL A 46 14.58 -2.01 1.47
CA VAL A 46 13.12 -2.11 1.60
C VAL A 46 12.58 -3.25 0.74
N ASN A 47 11.73 -4.10 1.33
CA ASN A 47 11.01 -5.13 0.60
C ASN A 47 9.62 -4.62 0.22
N PHE A 48 9.41 -4.38 -1.07
CA PHE A 48 8.12 -3.97 -1.59
C PHE A 48 7.23 -5.17 -1.90
N GLY A 49 5.97 -5.08 -1.51
CA GLY A 49 4.89 -5.94 -1.95
C GLY A 49 3.81 -5.11 -2.64
N TYR A 50 2.97 -5.76 -3.42
CA TYR A 50 1.90 -5.10 -4.14
C TYR A 50 0.63 -5.94 -4.14
N ALA A 51 -0.46 -5.33 -3.73
CA ALA A 51 -1.79 -5.88 -3.88
C ALA A 51 -2.64 -4.91 -4.72
N TYR A 52 -3.58 -5.48 -5.46
CA TYR A 52 -4.57 -4.75 -6.21
C TYR A 52 -5.95 -5.28 -5.83
N TRP A 53 -6.91 -4.40 -5.71
CA TRP A 53 -8.29 -4.82 -5.53
C TRP A 53 -9.20 -3.99 -6.43
N SER A 54 -10.31 -4.58 -6.77
CA SER A 54 -11.42 -3.91 -7.40
C SER A 54 -12.66 -4.64 -6.92
N SER A 55 -13.67 -3.93 -6.49
CA SER A 55 -14.84 -4.58 -5.96
C SER A 55 -15.56 -5.36 -7.05
N GLY A 56 -15.64 -6.62 -6.83
CA GLY A 56 -16.33 -7.59 -7.65
C GLY A 56 -16.85 -8.73 -6.81
N GLY A 57 -16.89 -8.56 -5.50
CA GLY A 57 -17.59 -9.44 -4.56
C GLY A 57 -16.89 -10.73 -4.19
N ALA A 58 -15.75 -11.04 -4.73
CA ALA A 58 -15.01 -12.20 -4.28
C ALA A 58 -13.97 -11.77 -3.25
N GLY A 59 -14.25 -12.00 -2.01
CA GLY A 59 -13.20 -11.94 -1.01
C GLY A 59 -12.01 -12.77 -1.44
N PHE A 60 -10.83 -12.26 -1.20
CA PHE A 60 -9.59 -12.94 -1.42
C PHE A 60 -9.60 -14.31 -0.71
N ARG A 61 -9.55 -15.40 -1.43
CA ARG A 61 -9.63 -16.74 -0.87
C ARG A 61 -8.53 -17.68 -1.30
N SER A 62 -7.72 -17.35 -2.27
CA SER A 62 -6.69 -18.28 -2.70
C SER A 62 -5.37 -17.58 -2.94
N TRP A 63 -4.44 -17.91 -2.12
CA TRP A 63 -3.03 -17.70 -2.31
C TRP A 63 -2.47 -18.78 -3.26
N SER A 64 -3.32 -19.32 -4.15
CA SER A 64 -2.88 -20.31 -5.12
C SER A 64 -1.87 -19.68 -6.07
N GLY A 65 -0.77 -20.32 -6.27
CA GLY A 65 0.30 -19.87 -7.12
C GLY A 65 1.57 -19.50 -6.37
N ASN A 66 2.53 -19.04 -7.09
CA ASN A 66 3.90 -18.91 -6.62
C ASN A 66 4.15 -17.59 -5.84
N ILE A 67 3.37 -17.32 -4.80
CA ILE A 67 3.56 -16.17 -3.92
C ILE A 67 4.92 -16.21 -3.22
N THR A 68 5.44 -17.42 -3.03
CA THR A 68 6.67 -17.66 -2.28
C THR A 68 7.94 -17.15 -2.96
N THR A 69 7.92 -16.96 -4.26
CA THR A 69 9.11 -16.58 -5.04
C THR A 69 9.23 -15.09 -5.32
N GLY A 70 8.32 -14.26 -4.80
CA GLY A 70 8.27 -12.82 -5.12
C GLY A 70 7.89 -12.53 -6.58
N ARG A 71 7.53 -13.53 -7.37
CA ARG A 71 6.99 -13.34 -8.72
C ARG A 71 5.60 -12.72 -8.67
N ALA A 72 5.20 -12.07 -9.75
CA ALA A 72 3.82 -11.63 -9.90
C ALA A 72 2.89 -12.82 -9.66
N ASN A 73 1.90 -12.63 -8.79
CA ASN A 73 0.97 -13.70 -8.51
C ASN A 73 0.08 -13.93 -9.74
N PRO A 74 -0.05 -15.16 -10.21
CA PRO A 74 -0.96 -15.50 -11.29
C PRO A 74 -2.44 -15.47 -10.90
N CYS A 75 -2.79 -15.00 -9.70
CA CYS A 75 -4.19 -14.94 -9.32
C CYS A 75 -4.98 -14.05 -10.28
N ASN A 76 -6.05 -14.60 -10.83
CA ASN A 76 -6.95 -13.91 -11.74
C ASN A 76 -8.07 -13.16 -11.02
N SER A 77 -8.07 -13.20 -9.69
CA SER A 77 -9.05 -12.46 -8.91
C SER A 77 -8.82 -10.95 -9.05
N ARG A 78 -9.91 -10.20 -9.03
CA ARG A 78 -9.87 -8.73 -9.02
C ARG A 78 -9.35 -8.15 -7.71
N ALA A 79 -9.27 -8.96 -6.66
CA ALA A 79 -8.74 -8.57 -5.37
C ALA A 79 -7.71 -9.60 -4.89
N CYS A 80 -6.43 -9.31 -5.03
CA CYS A 80 -5.38 -10.23 -4.60
C CYS A 80 -3.99 -9.60 -4.49
N LEU A 81 -3.12 -10.29 -3.74
CA LEU A 81 -1.72 -9.99 -3.70
C LEU A 81 -1.07 -10.33 -5.06
N LYS A 82 -0.51 -9.35 -5.72
CA LYS A 82 0.15 -9.50 -7.02
C LYS A 82 1.65 -9.74 -6.88
N VAL A 83 2.27 -9.09 -5.90
CA VAL A 83 3.68 -9.25 -5.59
C VAL A 83 3.86 -9.37 -4.09
N ARG A 84 4.53 -10.40 -3.64
CA ARG A 84 4.93 -10.57 -2.24
C ARG A 84 5.98 -9.54 -1.84
N ALA A 85 5.98 -9.08 -0.59
CA ALA A 85 7.05 -8.24 -0.05
C ALA A 85 8.37 -9.03 -0.04
N HIS A 86 9.35 -8.56 -0.82
CA HIS A 86 10.52 -9.32 -1.19
C HIS A 86 11.63 -8.38 -1.68
N LYS A 87 12.89 -8.81 -1.63
CA LYS A 87 14.04 -8.01 -2.12
C LYS A 87 13.90 -7.58 -3.57
N GLN A 88 13.29 -8.43 -4.41
CA GLN A 88 13.01 -8.14 -5.82
C GLN A 88 11.60 -7.55 -6.05
N GLY A 89 10.86 -7.25 -4.98
CA GLY A 89 9.48 -6.80 -5.08
C GLY A 89 9.32 -5.53 -5.89
N ALA A 90 10.19 -4.55 -5.69
CA ALA A 90 10.19 -3.31 -6.47
C ALA A 90 10.34 -3.57 -7.98
N SER A 91 11.30 -4.39 -8.38
CA SER A 91 11.49 -4.78 -9.78
C SER A 91 10.27 -5.52 -10.34
N ARG A 92 9.67 -6.41 -9.55
CA ARG A 92 8.46 -7.14 -9.98
C ARG A 92 7.25 -6.24 -10.12
N ILE A 93 7.05 -5.30 -9.23
CA ILE A 93 5.99 -4.30 -9.35
C ILE A 93 6.17 -3.50 -10.64
N ASN A 94 7.38 -3.03 -10.91
CA ASN A 94 7.67 -2.28 -12.14
C ASN A 94 7.31 -3.06 -13.41
N GLN A 95 7.53 -4.38 -13.43
CA GLN A 95 7.20 -5.25 -14.57
C GLN A 95 5.69 -5.40 -14.80
N ILE A 96 4.89 -5.47 -13.74
CA ILE A 96 3.47 -5.82 -13.85
C ILE A 96 2.54 -4.62 -13.80
N ILE A 97 2.97 -3.50 -13.22
CA ILE A 97 2.08 -2.36 -12.95
C ILE A 97 1.42 -1.81 -14.22
N GLY A 98 2.12 -1.88 -15.35
CA GLY A 98 1.62 -1.42 -16.63
C GLY A 98 0.44 -2.22 -17.17
N SER A 99 0.34 -3.51 -16.84
CA SER A 99 -0.71 -4.41 -17.34
C SER A 99 -2.03 -4.35 -16.56
N LEU A 100 -2.08 -3.60 -15.47
CA LEU A 100 -3.29 -3.48 -14.68
C LEU A 100 -4.30 -2.57 -15.35
N ASN A 101 -5.55 -3.02 -15.38
CA ASN A 101 -6.65 -2.25 -15.93
C ASN A 101 -7.58 -1.81 -14.82
N PRO A 102 -8.12 -0.59 -14.90
CA PRO A 102 -9.11 -0.11 -13.94
C PRO A 102 -10.41 -0.90 -14.08
N GLY A 103 -11.17 -0.98 -13.00
CA GLY A 103 -12.50 -1.57 -13.02
C GLY A 103 -12.95 -2.05 -11.65
N GLY A 104 -14.24 -2.08 -11.44
CA GLY A 104 -14.89 -2.51 -10.20
C GLY A 104 -15.27 -1.34 -9.31
N GLY A 105 -15.48 -1.58 -8.05
CA GLY A 105 -15.88 -0.57 -7.08
C GLY A 105 -14.92 -0.47 -5.89
N THR A 106 -15.29 0.29 -4.88
CA THR A 106 -14.44 0.77 -3.79
C THR A 106 -14.71 0.07 -2.46
N ASN A 107 -14.82 -1.28 -2.48
CA ASN A 107 -15.01 -2.05 -1.25
C ASN A 107 -13.73 -2.08 -0.40
N ALA A 108 -13.69 -1.27 0.64
CA ALA A 108 -12.51 -1.18 1.50
C ALA A 108 -12.19 -2.50 2.23
N ASP A 109 -13.21 -3.33 2.55
CA ASP A 109 -12.99 -4.62 3.22
C ASP A 109 -12.14 -5.58 2.39
N ASP A 110 -12.15 -5.46 1.06
CA ASP A 110 -11.40 -6.37 0.20
C ASP A 110 -9.89 -6.16 0.33
N TRP A 111 -9.41 -4.93 0.25
CA TRP A 111 -7.97 -4.67 0.44
C TRP A 111 -7.51 -4.97 1.88
N ALA A 112 -8.34 -4.61 2.85
CA ALA A 112 -8.00 -4.83 4.24
C ALA A 112 -7.95 -6.33 4.59
N ARG A 113 -8.81 -7.14 3.95
CA ARG A 113 -8.79 -8.61 4.06
C ARG A 113 -7.53 -9.19 3.40
N ILE A 114 -7.15 -8.72 2.23
CA ILE A 114 -5.89 -9.13 1.60
C ILE A 114 -4.71 -8.88 2.55
N ALA A 115 -4.65 -7.70 3.13
CA ALA A 115 -3.59 -7.34 4.06
C ALA A 115 -3.62 -8.23 5.32
N GLU A 116 -4.79 -8.41 5.93
CA GLU A 116 -4.95 -9.26 7.11
C GLU A 116 -4.52 -10.70 6.83
N ASP A 117 -5.05 -11.30 5.77
CA ASP A 117 -4.73 -12.68 5.38
C ASP A 117 -3.23 -12.86 5.09
N TYR A 118 -2.61 -11.87 4.45
CA TYR A 118 -1.19 -11.92 4.13
C TYR A 118 -0.32 -11.80 5.38
N TYR A 119 -0.53 -10.79 6.19
CA TYR A 119 0.29 -10.55 7.37
C TYR A 119 0.08 -11.58 8.48
N LEU A 120 -1.12 -12.12 8.62
CA LEU A 120 -1.44 -13.14 9.63
C LEU A 120 -1.25 -14.58 9.12
N SER A 121 -0.86 -14.77 7.88
CA SER A 121 -0.60 -16.11 7.32
C SER A 121 0.54 -16.80 8.07
N SER A 122 0.37 -18.08 8.38
CA SER A 122 1.45 -18.90 8.93
C SER A 122 2.55 -19.20 7.94
N SER A 123 2.22 -19.24 6.63
CA SER A 123 3.12 -19.68 5.56
C SER A 123 3.65 -18.56 4.70
N TYR A 124 2.93 -17.44 4.60
CA TYR A 124 3.20 -16.39 3.62
C TYR A 124 3.46 -15.01 4.22
N SER A 125 3.30 -14.87 5.55
CA SER A 125 3.54 -13.59 6.22
C SER A 125 4.93 -13.05 5.87
N PRO A 126 5.04 -11.75 5.57
CA PRO A 126 6.35 -11.11 5.38
C PRO A 126 7.05 -10.82 6.71
N ILE A 127 6.36 -11.07 7.84
CA ILE A 127 6.93 -10.86 9.17
C ILE A 127 7.95 -11.97 9.46
N ASP A 128 9.19 -11.56 9.70
CA ASP A 128 10.25 -12.45 10.14
C ASP A 128 10.33 -12.41 11.67
N LYS A 129 9.96 -13.52 12.30
CA LYS A 129 9.92 -13.64 13.75
C LYS A 129 11.31 -13.54 14.42
N ASN A 130 12.36 -13.73 13.64
CA ASN A 130 13.75 -13.65 14.10
C ASN A 130 14.32 -12.23 14.04
N LEU A 131 13.57 -11.27 13.45
CA LEU A 131 13.98 -9.89 13.29
C LEU A 131 13.13 -8.98 14.19
N SER A 132 13.61 -8.73 15.41
CA SER A 132 12.92 -7.89 16.40
C SER A 132 12.70 -6.43 15.93
N CYS A 133 13.56 -5.94 15.04
CA CYS A 133 13.50 -4.56 14.53
C CYS A 133 12.84 -4.44 13.14
N GLN A 134 12.15 -5.48 12.67
CA GLN A 134 11.40 -5.39 11.41
C GLN A 134 10.17 -4.51 11.61
N ASN A 135 10.05 -3.45 10.80
CA ASN A 135 8.84 -2.65 10.69
C ASN A 135 8.12 -2.96 9.38
N SER A 136 6.80 -3.06 9.44
CA SER A 136 5.95 -3.28 8.28
C SER A 136 4.88 -2.20 8.19
N TYR A 137 4.57 -1.80 6.97
CA TYR A 137 3.64 -0.72 6.69
C TYR A 137 2.72 -1.12 5.55
N ILE A 138 1.51 -0.60 5.58
CA ILE A 138 0.55 -0.66 4.49
C ILE A 138 0.37 0.75 3.97
N LEU A 139 0.44 0.93 2.65
CA LEU A 139 0.11 2.17 1.97
C LEU A 139 -1.05 1.89 1.03
N VAL A 140 -2.19 2.53 1.26
CA VAL A 140 -3.40 2.34 0.48
C VAL A 140 -3.68 3.59 -0.33
N ILE A 141 -3.76 3.46 -1.65
CA ILE A 141 -4.14 4.54 -2.55
C ILE A 141 -5.53 4.24 -3.09
N GLY A 142 -6.45 5.18 -2.97
CA GLY A 142 -7.79 5.07 -3.52
C GLY A 142 -8.25 6.41 -4.09
N ASP A 143 -9.14 6.38 -5.07
CA ASP A 143 -9.66 7.54 -5.79
C ASP A 143 -11.18 7.70 -5.72
N GLY A 144 -11.86 6.82 -4.98
CA GLY A 144 -13.30 6.81 -4.77
C GLY A 144 -13.71 6.67 -3.31
N ASP A 145 -14.97 6.99 -3.03
CA ASP A 145 -15.54 6.86 -1.69
C ASP A 145 -15.69 5.38 -1.31
N TRP A 146 -15.09 4.99 -0.21
CA TRP A 146 -15.10 3.61 0.27
C TRP A 146 -16.42 3.20 0.91
N TYR A 147 -16.92 2.04 0.56
CA TYR A 147 -17.94 1.34 1.34
C TYR A 147 -17.33 0.17 2.12
N ASN A 148 -18.06 -0.40 3.09
CA ASN A 148 -17.56 -1.39 4.06
C ASN A 148 -16.31 -0.93 4.85
N HIS A 149 -16.13 0.38 4.98
CA HIS A 149 -14.97 0.97 5.65
C HIS A 149 -14.87 0.59 7.13
N SER A 150 -15.98 0.33 7.84
CA SER A 150 -15.94 -0.09 9.25
C SER A 150 -15.32 -1.48 9.43
N ARG A 151 -15.58 -2.42 8.52
CA ARG A 151 -14.95 -3.74 8.54
C ARG A 151 -13.46 -3.64 8.25
N ALA A 152 -13.09 -2.87 7.24
CA ALA A 152 -11.70 -2.60 6.91
C ALA A 152 -10.94 -1.98 8.10
N GLN A 153 -11.56 -1.02 8.78
CA GLN A 153 -11.01 -0.37 9.96
C GLN A 153 -10.72 -1.39 11.09
N SER A 154 -11.64 -2.33 11.36
CA SER A 154 -11.44 -3.38 12.35
C SER A 154 -10.23 -4.27 12.01
N ARG A 155 -10.02 -4.59 10.72
CA ARG A 155 -8.84 -5.37 10.26
C ARG A 155 -7.55 -4.60 10.44
N VAL A 156 -7.55 -3.33 10.09
CA VAL A 156 -6.38 -2.43 10.23
C VAL A 156 -5.99 -2.29 11.71
N VAL A 157 -6.96 -2.09 12.61
CA VAL A 157 -6.72 -2.07 14.06
C VAL A 157 -6.12 -3.39 14.54
N LYS A 158 -6.62 -4.52 14.05
CA LYS A 158 -6.07 -5.84 14.40
C LYS A 158 -4.61 -6.01 13.96
N LEU A 159 -4.27 -5.55 12.76
CA LEU A 159 -2.91 -5.57 12.25
C LEU A 159 -1.97 -4.67 13.07
N LEU A 160 -2.43 -3.46 13.40
CA LEU A 160 -1.70 -2.54 14.27
C LEU A 160 -1.43 -3.15 15.65
N ASN A 161 -2.45 -3.73 16.28
CA ASN A 161 -2.33 -4.27 17.62
C ASN A 161 -1.45 -5.52 17.68
N LYS A 162 -1.60 -6.45 16.72
CA LYS A 162 -0.87 -7.72 16.71
C LYS A 162 0.58 -7.59 16.26
N HIS A 163 0.83 -6.78 15.24
CA HIS A 163 2.13 -6.75 14.57
C HIS A 163 2.72 -5.34 14.43
N LYS A 164 2.09 -4.33 15.04
CA LYS A 164 2.51 -2.92 14.95
C LYS A 164 2.58 -2.41 13.51
N ILE A 165 1.78 -3.01 12.63
CA ILE A 165 1.72 -2.61 11.21
C ILE A 165 0.90 -1.33 11.10
N LYS A 166 1.54 -0.26 10.66
CA LYS A 166 0.88 1.03 10.43
C LYS A 166 0.32 1.11 9.03
N THR A 167 -0.82 1.80 8.88
CA THR A 167 -1.51 1.98 7.61
C THR A 167 -1.57 3.45 7.25
N PHE A 168 -0.96 3.81 6.12
CA PHE A 168 -1.12 5.10 5.48
C PHE A 168 -2.23 5.02 4.45
N THR A 169 -3.05 6.05 4.35
CA THR A 169 -4.07 6.17 3.33
C THR A 169 -3.80 7.39 2.45
N VAL A 170 -3.97 7.21 1.16
CA VAL A 170 -3.76 8.24 0.14
C VAL A 170 -5.06 8.41 -0.64
N ALA A 171 -5.66 9.57 -0.53
CA ALA A 171 -6.80 9.99 -1.32
C ALA A 171 -6.27 10.62 -2.61
N PHE A 172 -6.48 9.96 -3.76
CA PHE A 172 -5.95 10.38 -5.04
C PHE A 172 -7.03 10.88 -5.99
N GLY A 173 -6.80 12.08 -6.51
CA GLY A 173 -7.71 12.72 -7.45
C GLY A 173 -8.85 13.51 -6.78
N GLY A 174 -9.32 14.56 -7.43
CA GLY A 174 -10.29 15.52 -6.88
C GLY A 174 -11.75 15.04 -6.81
N GLY A 175 -12.02 13.75 -6.94
CA GLY A 175 -13.38 13.19 -7.03
C GLY A 175 -13.96 12.65 -5.73
N LEU A 176 -13.19 12.64 -4.63
CA LEU A 176 -13.69 12.15 -3.34
C LEU A 176 -14.63 13.18 -2.70
N SER A 177 -15.73 12.70 -2.13
CA SER A 177 -16.58 13.51 -1.29
C SER A 177 -15.90 13.87 0.05
N SER A 178 -16.41 14.87 0.75
CA SER A 178 -15.95 15.18 2.11
C SER A 178 -16.11 13.99 3.07
N ASN A 179 -17.11 13.14 2.85
CA ASN A 179 -17.30 11.91 3.60
C ASN A 179 -16.25 10.86 3.23
N GLY A 180 -15.92 10.74 1.94
CA GLY A 180 -14.84 9.89 1.46
C GLY A 180 -13.53 10.24 2.12
N ILE A 181 -13.09 11.48 2.04
CA ILE A 181 -11.85 11.96 2.70
C ILE A 181 -11.88 11.68 4.21
N ARG A 182 -13.02 11.85 4.87
CA ARG A 182 -13.18 11.53 6.29
C ARG A 182 -12.99 10.05 6.58
N ASN A 183 -13.46 9.17 5.70
CA ASN A 183 -13.28 7.72 5.84
C ASN A 183 -11.80 7.31 5.67
N PHE A 184 -11.09 7.91 4.72
CA PHE A 184 -9.64 7.72 4.57
C PHE A 184 -8.87 8.18 5.81
N ARG A 185 -9.22 9.35 6.35
CA ARG A 185 -8.62 9.89 7.59
C ARG A 185 -8.83 8.96 8.78
N ARG A 186 -10.07 8.51 9.00
CA ARG A 186 -10.38 7.56 10.08
C ARG A 186 -9.62 6.24 9.93
N MET A 187 -9.43 5.79 8.70
CA MET A 187 -8.65 4.58 8.42
C MET A 187 -7.16 4.78 8.75
N ALA A 188 -6.57 5.92 8.37
CA ALA A 188 -5.20 6.28 8.72
C ALA A 188 -5.01 6.30 10.25
N GLN A 189 -5.90 6.98 10.96
CA GLN A 189 -5.88 7.06 12.43
C GLN A 189 -6.01 5.68 13.08
N ALA A 190 -6.95 4.86 12.62
CA ALA A 190 -7.10 3.48 13.08
C ALA A 190 -5.85 2.62 12.78
N GLY A 191 -5.15 2.92 11.70
CA GLY A 191 -3.90 2.29 11.30
C GLY A 191 -2.65 2.86 11.98
N GLY A 192 -2.80 3.75 12.96
CA GLY A 192 -1.68 4.30 13.72
C GLY A 192 -0.85 5.34 12.96
N THR A 193 -1.47 5.99 11.96
CA THR A 193 -0.94 7.19 11.30
C THR A 193 -1.83 8.39 11.59
N ASN A 194 -1.32 9.61 11.39
CA ASN A 194 -2.02 10.80 11.91
C ASN A 194 -3.18 11.24 11.02
N ASP A 195 -2.97 11.26 9.70
CA ASP A 195 -3.96 11.81 8.77
C ASP A 195 -3.85 11.14 7.39
N VAL A 196 -4.85 11.41 6.56
CA VAL A 196 -4.88 11.04 5.15
C VAL A 196 -3.91 11.91 4.34
N ILE A 197 -3.20 11.29 3.43
CA ILE A 197 -2.41 11.98 2.41
C ILE A 197 -3.36 12.34 1.26
N ILE A 198 -3.42 13.61 0.86
CA ILE A 198 -4.25 14.07 -0.24
C ILE A 198 -3.37 14.43 -1.42
N ALA A 199 -3.63 13.82 -2.58
CA ALA A 199 -2.91 14.06 -3.81
C ALA A 199 -3.89 14.25 -4.97
N ASN A 200 -3.93 15.46 -5.56
CA ASN A 200 -4.87 15.79 -6.62
C ASN A 200 -4.29 15.60 -8.03
N THR A 201 -2.98 15.45 -8.15
CA THR A 201 -2.27 15.26 -9.42
C THR A 201 -1.25 14.14 -9.30
N THR A 202 -0.83 13.58 -10.43
CA THR A 202 0.26 12.59 -10.48
C THR A 202 1.55 13.12 -9.85
N ALA A 203 1.89 14.38 -10.09
CA ALA A 203 3.08 15.01 -9.50
C ALA A 203 2.97 15.10 -7.97
N SER A 204 1.82 15.54 -7.44
CA SER A 204 1.61 15.57 -6.00
C SER A 204 1.59 14.17 -5.40
N LEU A 205 1.01 13.18 -6.09
CA LEU A 205 1.04 11.79 -5.65
C LEU A 205 2.48 11.26 -5.53
N LYS A 206 3.31 11.45 -6.55
CA LYS A 206 4.74 11.08 -6.50
C LYS A 206 5.45 11.71 -5.31
N SER A 207 5.29 13.01 -5.14
CA SER A 207 5.92 13.76 -4.05
C SER A 207 5.48 13.26 -2.67
N GLN A 208 4.19 13.07 -2.45
CA GLN A 208 3.63 12.62 -1.19
C GLN A 208 4.01 11.17 -0.87
N LEU A 209 4.00 10.28 -1.85
CA LEU A 209 4.46 8.90 -1.68
C LEU A 209 5.95 8.85 -1.32
N LYS A 210 6.77 9.62 -2.02
CA LYS A 210 8.20 9.73 -1.72
C LYS A 210 8.43 10.23 -0.29
N ALA A 211 7.72 11.27 0.13
CA ALA A 211 7.81 11.81 1.48
C ALA A 211 7.41 10.78 2.54
N ALA A 212 6.27 10.09 2.36
CA ALA A 212 5.79 9.07 3.29
C ALA A 212 6.79 7.91 3.43
N ILE A 213 7.33 7.41 2.33
CA ILE A 213 8.31 6.32 2.33
C ILE A 213 9.64 6.78 2.94
N SER A 214 10.12 7.97 2.59
CA SER A 214 11.34 8.55 3.18
C SER A 214 11.20 8.74 4.69
N GLN A 215 10.05 9.20 5.18
CA GLN A 215 9.77 9.32 6.61
C GLN A 215 9.83 7.96 7.32
N VAL A 216 9.28 6.92 6.70
CA VAL A 216 9.36 5.54 7.21
C VAL A 216 10.80 5.07 7.27
N ILE A 217 11.60 5.32 6.25
CA ILE A 217 13.03 4.96 6.20
C ILE A 217 13.80 5.73 7.29
N ALA A 218 13.61 7.03 7.39
CA ALA A 218 14.31 7.90 8.34
C ALA A 218 14.00 7.55 9.81
N SER A 219 12.75 7.19 10.12
CA SER A 219 12.36 6.79 11.48
C SER A 219 13.11 5.57 12.02
N LYS A 220 13.79 4.84 11.18
CA LYS A 220 14.58 3.64 11.52
C LYS A 220 16.02 3.95 11.87
N ILE A 221 16.57 5.03 11.34
CA ILE A 221 17.99 5.39 11.54
C ILE A 221 18.22 5.95 12.95
N SER A 222 17.20 6.56 13.55
CA SER A 222 17.28 7.17 14.88
C SER A 222 17.48 6.20 16.05
N PHE A 223 17.29 4.90 15.85
CA PHE A 223 17.42 3.88 16.91
C PHE A 223 18.75 3.12 16.90
N THR A 224 19.67 3.44 16.00
CA THR A 224 20.92 2.69 15.84
C THR A 224 22.18 3.42 16.30
N ALA A 225 22.06 4.58 16.94
CA ALA A 225 23.21 5.20 17.60
C ALA A 225 23.38 4.58 18.99
N PRO A 226 24.36 3.69 19.23
CA PRO A 226 24.69 3.28 20.58
C PRO A 226 25.22 4.50 21.33
N ALA A 227 24.65 4.80 22.48
CA ALA A 227 25.28 5.73 23.42
C ALA A 227 26.60 5.10 23.87
N ILE A 228 27.69 5.54 23.27
CA ILE A 228 29.03 5.21 23.80
C ILE A 228 29.20 6.11 25.02
N THR A 229 28.92 5.58 26.20
CA THR A 229 29.38 6.17 27.46
C THR A 229 30.87 5.96 27.50
N ALA A 230 31.62 7.01 27.18
CA ALA A 230 33.04 7.06 27.55
C ALA A 230 33.12 7.18 29.07
N THR A 231 33.51 6.11 29.72
CA THR A 231 33.96 6.15 31.13
C THR A 231 35.38 6.65 31.10
N ILE A 232 35.60 7.82 31.65
CA ILE A 232 36.93 8.37 31.97
C ILE A 232 37.35 7.83 33.33
#